data_62f2bfe2daefb19cb21684143c710b64
#
_entry.id   62f2bfe2daefb19cb21684143c710b64
#
_cell.length_a   1.000
_cell.length_b   1.000
_cell.length_c   1.000
_cell.angle_alpha   90.00
_cell.angle_beta   90.00
_cell.angle_gamma   90.00
#
_symmetry.space_group_name_H-M   'P 1'
#
loop_
_entity.id
_entity.type
_entity.pdbx_description
1 polymer ?
#
loop_
_entity_poly.entity_id
_entity_poly.type
_entity_poly.pdbx_seq_one_letter_code
_entity_poly.pdbx_strand_id
1 'polypeptide(L)'
;MFLAALVFLFVLLMSLPFLVPHLGVLALFGFVPLLCMERVASMEGMKRVWIWHYSAFVLWNAVTTFWVCNATVGGGIFAVLANAFQMSIVFGLFRWSKKLLKGSLPYILLAMLWIAWEKYYLTAAQISWPWLVLGNSFATTVSLAQWYEFTGALGGSLWIWACNLGLFGLMVALSDGSWFRFNAKAKLAAAGGYLAIL
;
A
#
# COMPACT_ATOMS: atom_id res chain seq x y z
N MET A 1 -2.46 9.44 19.80
CA MET A 1 -1.05 9.57 19.39
C MET A 1 -0.58 8.37 18.54
N PHE A 2 -0.82 7.12 18.94
CA PHE A 2 -0.32 5.93 18.25
C PHE A 2 -0.77 5.83 16.78
N LEU A 3 -2.06 6.00 16.47
CA LEU A 3 -2.57 5.95 15.09
C LEU A 3 -1.95 7.03 14.19
N ALA A 4 -1.75 8.24 14.71
CA ALA A 4 -1.10 9.32 13.97
C ALA A 4 0.37 8.99 13.65
N ALA A 5 1.08 8.32 14.56
CA ALA A 5 2.44 7.84 14.31
C ALA A 5 2.48 6.79 13.19
N LEU A 6 1.51 5.87 13.14
CA LEU A 6 1.40 4.88 12.07
C LEU A 6 1.09 5.54 10.71
N VAL A 7 0.21 6.55 10.68
CA VAL A 7 -0.06 7.33 9.47
C VAL A 7 1.20 8.08 9.02
N PHE A 8 1.90 8.72 9.95
CA PHE A 8 3.15 9.42 9.62
C PHE A 8 4.20 8.47 9.05
N LEU A 9 4.37 7.28 9.66
CA LEU A 9 5.30 6.27 9.19
C LEU A 9 4.93 5.75 7.80
N PHE A 10 3.64 5.53 7.52
CA PHE A 10 3.15 5.20 6.18
C PHE A 10 3.54 6.29 5.17
N VAL A 11 3.22 7.55 5.47
CA VAL A 11 3.53 8.69 4.59
C VAL A 11 5.03 8.77 4.32
N LEU A 12 5.85 8.62 5.34
CA LEU A 12 7.31 8.65 5.21
C LEU A 12 7.82 7.52 4.30
N LEU A 13 7.45 6.25 4.61
CA LEU A 13 7.92 5.08 3.88
C LEU A 13 7.42 5.06 2.43
N MET A 14 6.22 5.58 2.17
CA MET A 14 5.67 5.62 0.82
C MET A 14 6.08 6.85 0.02
N SER A 15 6.51 7.95 0.67
CA SER A 15 6.97 9.14 -0.06
C SER A 15 8.43 9.05 -0.48
N LEU A 16 9.30 8.50 0.36
CA LEU A 16 10.74 8.40 0.09
C LEU A 16 11.06 7.68 -1.22
N PRO A 17 10.41 6.57 -1.62
CA PRO A 17 10.65 5.90 -2.90
C PRO A 17 10.44 6.79 -4.12
N PHE A 18 9.56 7.78 -4.03
CA PHE A 18 9.22 8.68 -5.14
C PHE A 18 10.02 9.99 -5.13
N LEU A 19 10.62 10.35 -3.99
CA LEU A 19 11.33 11.62 -3.82
C LEU A 19 12.85 11.47 -3.80
N VAL A 20 13.34 10.32 -3.33
CA VAL A 20 14.78 10.08 -3.13
C VAL A 20 15.21 8.89 -3.98
N PRO A 21 16.18 9.07 -4.88
CA PRO A 21 16.68 7.98 -5.72
C PRO A 21 17.15 6.76 -4.90
N HIS A 22 16.96 5.59 -5.46
CA HIS A 22 17.40 4.29 -4.90
C HIS A 22 16.72 3.84 -3.59
N LEU A 23 15.69 4.55 -3.12
CA LEU A 23 14.92 4.14 -1.94
C LEU A 23 13.65 3.34 -2.28
N GLY A 24 13.48 2.85 -3.51
CA GLY A 24 12.31 2.06 -3.95
C GLY A 24 11.98 0.88 -3.03
N VAL A 25 13.00 0.26 -2.44
CA VAL A 25 12.84 -0.87 -1.52
C VAL A 25 11.96 -0.55 -0.30
N LEU A 26 11.86 0.71 0.12
CA LEU A 26 11.00 1.11 1.24
C LEU A 26 9.51 0.89 0.95
N ALA A 27 9.10 0.91 -0.32
CA ALA A 27 7.72 0.61 -0.71
C ALA A 27 7.31 -0.82 -0.36
N LEU A 28 8.27 -1.77 -0.27
CA LEU A 28 8.00 -3.16 0.13
C LEU A 28 7.49 -3.29 1.57
N PHE A 29 7.63 -2.25 2.37
CA PHE A 29 7.21 -2.18 3.77
C PHE A 29 6.23 -1.05 4.05
N GLY A 30 6.02 -0.17 3.09
CA GLY A 30 5.35 1.12 3.27
C GLY A 30 3.88 1.02 3.67
N PHE A 31 3.14 0.00 3.24
CA PHE A 31 1.74 -0.20 3.61
C PHE A 31 1.54 -0.89 4.96
N VAL A 32 2.57 -1.52 5.53
CA VAL A 32 2.47 -2.21 6.83
C VAL A 32 1.94 -1.29 7.93
N PRO A 33 2.45 -0.05 8.12
CA PRO A 33 1.91 0.85 9.14
C PRO A 33 0.43 1.19 8.92
N LEU A 34 -0.01 1.36 7.67
CA LEU A 34 -1.41 1.65 7.35
C LEU A 34 -2.32 0.45 7.66
N LEU A 35 -1.86 -0.77 7.38
CA LEU A 35 -2.56 -2.02 7.73
C LEU A 35 -2.62 -2.21 9.25
N CYS A 36 -1.54 -1.90 9.97
CA CYS A 36 -1.52 -1.90 11.44
C CYS A 36 -2.50 -0.87 12.02
N MET A 37 -2.52 0.35 11.48
CA MET A 37 -3.47 1.40 11.86
C MET A 37 -4.92 0.91 11.69
N GLU A 38 -5.24 0.30 10.56
CA GLU A 38 -6.58 -0.25 10.29
C GLU A 38 -6.93 -1.38 11.27
N ARG A 39 -5.98 -2.29 11.55
CA ARG A 39 -6.18 -3.39 12.50
C ARG A 39 -6.49 -2.86 13.90
N VAL A 40 -5.67 -1.96 14.42
CA VAL A 40 -5.86 -1.35 15.76
C VAL A 40 -7.20 -0.64 15.82
N ALA A 41 -7.51 0.22 14.84
CA ALA A 41 -8.77 0.95 14.80
C ALA A 41 -9.99 0.02 14.71
N SER A 42 -9.87 -1.12 14.02
CA SER A 42 -10.93 -2.14 13.96
C SER A 42 -11.08 -2.89 15.28
N MET A 43 -9.98 -3.22 15.96
CA MET A 43 -10.02 -3.87 17.30
C MET A 43 -10.64 -2.96 18.36
N GLU A 44 -10.38 -1.65 18.29
CA GLU A 44 -10.97 -0.64 19.17
C GLU A 44 -12.41 -0.25 18.80
N GLY A 45 -12.98 -0.82 17.75
CA GLY A 45 -14.35 -0.54 17.31
C GLY A 45 -14.56 0.88 16.78
N MET A 46 -13.53 1.54 16.29
CA MET A 46 -13.60 2.92 15.82
C MET A 46 -14.54 3.08 14.60
N LYS A 47 -15.47 4.04 14.70
CA LYS A 47 -16.49 4.27 13.65
C LYS A 47 -15.96 5.06 12.45
N ARG A 48 -15.07 6.01 12.65
CA ARG A 48 -14.61 6.97 11.63
C ARG A 48 -13.19 6.67 11.10
N VAL A 49 -12.87 5.40 10.88
CA VAL A 49 -11.54 4.99 10.41
C VAL A 49 -11.22 5.52 9.00
N TRP A 50 -12.26 5.83 8.20
CA TRP A 50 -12.08 6.41 6.87
C TRP A 50 -11.32 7.74 6.90
N ILE A 51 -11.46 8.56 7.96
CA ILE A 51 -10.72 9.81 8.12
C ILE A 51 -9.21 9.52 8.17
N TRP A 52 -8.80 8.48 8.88
CA TRP A 52 -7.41 8.12 9.05
C TRP A 52 -6.75 7.68 7.73
N HIS A 53 -7.38 6.75 7.00
CA HIS A 53 -6.78 6.31 5.73
C HIS A 53 -6.92 7.37 4.63
N TYR A 54 -7.99 8.16 4.60
CA TYR A 54 -8.09 9.27 3.67
C TYR A 54 -7.01 10.33 3.94
N SER A 55 -6.83 10.73 5.19
CA SER A 55 -5.76 11.67 5.56
C SER A 55 -4.37 11.12 5.22
N ALA A 56 -4.13 9.82 5.44
CA ALA A 56 -2.88 9.17 5.06
C ALA A 56 -2.62 9.30 3.55
N PHE A 57 -3.62 9.01 2.72
CA PHE A 57 -3.49 9.14 1.26
C PHE A 57 -3.38 10.59 0.81
N VAL A 58 -4.10 11.53 1.43
CA VAL A 58 -3.95 12.97 1.13
C VAL A 58 -2.53 13.42 1.42
N LEU A 59 -1.99 13.09 2.59
CA LEU A 59 -0.63 13.47 2.97
C LEU A 59 0.41 12.84 2.04
N TRP A 60 0.28 11.55 1.72
CA TRP A 60 1.17 10.89 0.79
C TRP A 60 1.14 11.55 -0.60
N ASN A 61 -0.04 11.79 -1.17
CA ASN A 61 -0.20 12.48 -2.44
C ASN A 61 0.38 13.91 -2.37
N ALA A 62 0.06 14.66 -1.32
CA ALA A 62 0.55 16.03 -1.17
C ALA A 62 2.07 16.10 -1.12
N VAL A 63 2.72 15.20 -0.38
CA VAL A 63 4.19 15.17 -0.24
C VAL A 63 4.87 14.74 -1.54
N THR A 64 4.29 13.80 -2.29
CA THR A 64 4.93 13.24 -3.49
C THR A 64 4.61 14.01 -4.77
N THR A 65 3.46 14.69 -4.83
CA THR A 65 2.98 15.33 -6.07
C THR A 65 2.75 16.84 -5.91
N PHE A 66 3.33 17.48 -4.87
CA PHE A 66 3.24 18.95 -4.64
C PHE A 66 3.63 19.79 -5.86
N TRP A 67 4.58 19.31 -6.66
CA TRP A 67 5.10 19.97 -7.84
C TRP A 67 4.03 20.26 -8.91
N VAL A 68 2.92 19.55 -8.92
CA VAL A 68 1.80 19.79 -9.85
C VAL A 68 1.16 21.16 -9.58
N CYS A 69 1.23 21.65 -8.35
CA CYS A 69 0.78 23.00 -8.00
C CYS A 69 1.58 24.10 -8.71
N ASN A 70 2.78 23.81 -9.23
CA ASN A 70 3.56 24.77 -10.02
C ASN A 70 2.92 25.06 -11.39
N ALA A 71 2.15 24.12 -11.93
CA ALA A 71 1.40 24.33 -13.17
C ALA A 71 0.09 25.09 -12.91
N THR A 72 -0.65 24.64 -11.90
CA THR A 72 -1.89 25.28 -11.42
C THR A 72 -2.19 24.87 -9.98
N VAL A 73 -2.33 25.82 -9.10
CA VAL A 73 -2.57 25.55 -7.67
C VAL A 73 -3.91 24.80 -7.47
N GLY A 74 -4.99 25.29 -8.10
CA GLY A 74 -6.31 24.66 -8.00
C GLY A 74 -6.35 23.24 -8.56
N GLY A 75 -5.70 23.04 -9.71
CA GLY A 75 -5.57 21.70 -10.35
C GLY A 75 -4.74 20.75 -9.50
N GLY A 76 -3.65 21.21 -8.92
CA GLY A 76 -2.80 20.41 -8.03
C GLY A 76 -3.55 19.97 -6.76
N ILE A 77 -4.25 20.89 -6.10
CA ILE A 77 -5.06 20.56 -4.92
C ILE A 77 -6.17 19.54 -5.29
N PHE A 78 -6.87 19.77 -6.40
CA PHE A 78 -7.90 18.85 -6.89
C PHE A 78 -7.31 17.46 -7.14
N ALA A 79 -6.18 17.38 -7.84
CA ALA A 79 -5.54 16.11 -8.16
C ALA A 79 -5.14 15.33 -6.89
N VAL A 80 -4.53 15.98 -5.90
CA VAL A 80 -4.17 15.39 -4.61
C VAL A 80 -5.41 14.82 -3.90
N LEU A 81 -6.46 15.63 -3.79
CA LEU A 81 -7.67 15.22 -3.06
C LEU A 81 -8.43 14.11 -3.81
N ALA A 82 -8.58 14.24 -5.13
CA ALA A 82 -9.32 13.28 -5.95
C ALA A 82 -8.60 11.92 -6.02
N ASN A 83 -7.27 11.92 -6.20
CA ASN A 83 -6.51 10.67 -6.22
C ASN A 83 -6.52 9.98 -4.84
N ALA A 84 -6.31 10.73 -3.77
CA ALA A 84 -6.41 10.22 -2.40
C ALA A 84 -7.80 9.65 -2.09
N PHE A 85 -8.86 10.28 -2.61
CA PHE A 85 -10.23 9.80 -2.45
C PHE A 85 -10.44 8.45 -3.15
N GLN A 86 -9.94 8.27 -4.37
CA GLN A 86 -10.01 6.99 -5.08
C GLN A 86 -9.26 5.89 -4.33
N MET A 87 -8.03 6.15 -3.86
CA MET A 87 -7.27 5.22 -3.00
C MET A 87 -8.06 4.87 -1.74
N SER A 88 -8.72 5.86 -1.15
CA SER A 88 -9.54 5.68 0.05
C SER A 88 -10.79 4.84 -0.22
N ILE A 89 -11.38 4.91 -1.41
CA ILE A 89 -12.47 4.01 -1.82
C ILE A 89 -11.98 2.56 -1.88
N VAL A 90 -10.85 2.31 -2.53
CA VAL A 90 -10.26 0.95 -2.63
C VAL A 90 -10.01 0.39 -1.22
N PHE A 91 -9.41 1.19 -0.34
CA PHE A 91 -9.15 0.79 1.04
C PHE A 91 -10.46 0.63 1.86
N GLY A 92 -11.46 1.44 1.58
CA GLY A 92 -12.80 1.31 2.15
C GLY A 92 -13.52 0.02 1.76
N LEU A 93 -13.41 -0.38 0.48
CA LEU A 93 -13.92 -1.66 -0.03
C LEU A 93 -13.22 -2.84 0.65
N PHE A 94 -11.91 -2.78 0.85
CA PHE A 94 -11.19 -3.76 1.66
C PHE A 94 -11.77 -3.86 3.07
N ARG A 95 -11.96 -2.74 3.76
CA ARG A 95 -12.54 -2.74 5.09
C ARG A 95 -13.96 -3.31 5.12
N TRP A 96 -14.77 -3.00 4.12
CA TRP A 96 -16.10 -3.56 3.98
C TRP A 96 -16.05 -5.07 3.75
N SER A 97 -15.12 -5.55 2.92
CA SER A 97 -14.97 -6.98 2.62
C SER A 97 -14.63 -7.82 3.86
N LYS A 98 -13.98 -7.24 4.88
CA LYS A 98 -13.70 -7.91 6.16
C LYS A 98 -14.97 -8.33 6.92
N LYS A 99 -16.13 -7.75 6.59
CA LYS A 99 -17.42 -8.18 7.16
C LYS A 99 -17.97 -9.44 6.49
N LEU A 100 -17.58 -9.67 5.23
CA LEU A 100 -18.09 -10.76 4.39
C LEU A 100 -17.10 -11.92 4.29
N LEU A 101 -15.81 -11.61 4.25
CA LEU A 101 -14.74 -12.56 4.03
C LEU A 101 -13.94 -12.77 5.32
N LYS A 102 -13.39 -13.97 5.48
CA LYS A 102 -12.60 -14.36 6.67
C LYS A 102 -11.14 -14.62 6.32
N GLY A 103 -10.30 -14.61 7.33
CA GLY A 103 -8.88 -14.93 7.21
C GLY A 103 -8.11 -13.94 6.32
N SER A 104 -7.34 -14.46 5.39
CA SER A 104 -6.49 -13.67 4.47
C SER A 104 -7.24 -13.11 3.24
N LEU A 105 -8.44 -13.60 2.94
CA LEU A 105 -9.19 -13.23 1.73
C LEU A 105 -9.41 -11.72 1.55
N PRO A 106 -9.79 -10.94 2.58
CA PRO A 106 -9.91 -9.48 2.44
C PRO A 106 -8.61 -8.80 2.00
N TYR A 107 -7.48 -9.27 2.49
CA TYR A 107 -6.16 -8.71 2.18
C TYR A 107 -5.73 -9.03 0.74
N ILE A 108 -5.99 -10.25 0.29
CA ILE A 108 -5.79 -10.63 -1.12
C ILE A 108 -6.68 -9.76 -2.02
N LEU A 109 -7.95 -9.57 -1.63
CA LEU A 109 -8.88 -8.71 -2.36
C LEU A 109 -8.38 -7.26 -2.40
N LEU A 110 -7.78 -6.74 -1.32
CA LEU A 110 -7.18 -5.40 -1.31
C LEU A 110 -6.12 -5.25 -2.41
N ALA A 111 -5.18 -6.20 -2.48
CA ALA A 111 -4.13 -6.17 -3.51
C ALA A 111 -4.74 -6.22 -4.93
N MET A 112 -5.71 -7.12 -5.14
CA MET A 112 -6.38 -7.26 -6.45
C MET A 112 -7.16 -5.99 -6.84
N LEU A 113 -7.92 -5.40 -5.91
CA LEU A 113 -8.65 -4.16 -6.15
C LEU A 113 -7.71 -2.99 -6.41
N TRP A 114 -6.58 -2.93 -5.71
CA TRP A 114 -5.60 -1.87 -5.93
C TRP A 114 -4.99 -1.96 -7.33
N ILE A 115 -4.55 -3.14 -7.74
CA ILE A 115 -3.97 -3.36 -9.07
C ILE A 115 -5.02 -3.14 -10.17
N ALA A 116 -6.26 -3.58 -9.97
CA ALA A 116 -7.36 -3.33 -10.90
C ALA A 116 -7.65 -1.83 -11.05
N TRP A 117 -7.62 -1.08 -9.94
CA TRP A 117 -7.74 0.37 -9.94
C TRP A 117 -6.57 1.04 -10.68
N GLU A 118 -5.32 0.65 -10.40
CA GLU A 118 -4.15 1.17 -11.12
C GLU A 118 -4.27 0.88 -12.64
N LYS A 119 -4.66 -0.34 -13.01
CA LYS A 119 -4.85 -0.72 -14.41
C LYS A 119 -5.92 0.15 -15.08
N TYR A 120 -7.08 0.32 -14.45
CA TYR A 120 -8.14 1.18 -14.98
C TYR A 120 -7.64 2.63 -15.13
N TYR A 121 -6.93 3.13 -14.13
CA TYR A 121 -6.43 4.51 -14.10
C TYR A 121 -5.37 4.78 -15.17
N LEU A 122 -4.57 3.78 -15.52
CA LEU A 122 -3.57 3.88 -16.59
C LEU A 122 -4.15 3.78 -18.00
N THR A 123 -5.27 3.07 -18.19
CA THR A 123 -5.71 2.67 -19.52
C THR A 123 -7.05 3.24 -19.96
N ALA A 124 -7.98 3.48 -19.04
CA ALA A 124 -9.39 3.80 -19.36
C ALA A 124 -9.87 5.12 -18.74
N ALA A 125 -9.20 5.66 -17.74
CA ALA A 125 -9.60 6.91 -17.12
C ALA A 125 -9.32 8.10 -18.05
N GLN A 126 -10.31 8.98 -18.24
CA GLN A 126 -10.13 10.23 -19.01
C GLN A 126 -9.13 11.19 -18.35
N ILE A 127 -9.08 11.18 -17.02
CA ILE A 127 -8.08 11.92 -16.24
C ILE A 127 -7.20 10.87 -15.58
N SER A 128 -6.07 10.53 -16.21
CA SER A 128 -5.12 9.58 -15.67
C SER A 128 -4.11 10.26 -14.74
N TRP A 129 -3.70 9.55 -13.69
CA TRP A 129 -2.72 10.01 -12.71
C TRP A 129 -1.67 8.93 -12.45
N PRO A 130 -0.78 8.68 -13.44
CA PRO A 130 0.13 7.54 -13.41
C PRO A 130 1.28 7.67 -12.41
N TRP A 131 1.48 8.85 -11.83
CA TRP A 131 2.66 9.18 -11.03
C TRP A 131 2.85 8.32 -9.79
N LEU A 132 1.75 7.89 -9.15
CA LEU A 132 1.77 7.11 -7.91
C LEU A 132 1.38 5.64 -8.11
N VAL A 133 1.51 5.10 -9.32
CA VAL A 133 1.49 3.64 -9.52
C VAL A 133 2.62 3.03 -8.71
N LEU A 134 2.32 2.06 -7.86
CA LEU A 134 3.27 1.55 -6.87
C LEU A 134 4.56 1.04 -7.51
N GLY A 135 4.45 0.34 -8.64
CA GLY A 135 5.62 -0.15 -9.37
C GLY A 135 6.60 0.95 -9.79
N ASN A 136 6.15 2.20 -9.92
CA ASN A 136 7.03 3.33 -10.26
C ASN A 136 7.98 3.70 -9.12
N SER A 137 7.77 3.21 -7.90
CA SER A 137 8.71 3.41 -6.79
C SER A 137 10.12 2.90 -7.08
N PHE A 138 10.26 1.96 -8.02
CA PHE A 138 11.56 1.40 -8.44
C PHE A 138 12.16 2.10 -9.69
N ALA A 139 11.56 3.19 -10.18
CA ALA A 139 12.01 3.87 -11.39
C ALA A 139 13.49 4.29 -11.37
N THR A 140 14.02 4.61 -10.19
CA THR A 140 15.44 4.97 -10.01
C THR A 140 16.33 3.78 -9.59
N THR A 141 15.74 2.59 -9.37
CA THR A 141 16.43 1.37 -8.95
C THR A 141 16.26 0.29 -10.04
N VAL A 142 16.74 0.63 -11.25
CA VAL A 142 16.54 -0.17 -12.46
C VAL A 142 16.98 -1.62 -12.32
N SER A 143 18.02 -1.90 -11.53
CA SER A 143 18.48 -3.27 -11.26
C SER A 143 17.42 -4.18 -10.65
N LEU A 144 16.51 -3.62 -9.84
CA LEU A 144 15.40 -4.35 -9.22
C LEU A 144 14.15 -4.37 -10.10
N ALA A 145 14.12 -3.59 -11.18
CA ALA A 145 12.98 -3.47 -12.07
C ALA A 145 13.18 -4.17 -13.44
N GLN A 146 14.28 -4.91 -13.65
CA GLN A 146 14.60 -5.56 -14.93
C GLN A 146 13.47 -6.50 -15.41
N TRP A 147 12.83 -7.20 -14.51
CA TRP A 147 11.73 -8.12 -14.82
C TRP A 147 10.42 -7.42 -15.22
N TYR A 148 10.33 -6.09 -15.10
CA TYR A 148 9.19 -5.31 -15.61
C TYR A 148 9.03 -5.44 -17.14
N GLU A 149 10.08 -5.86 -17.85
CA GLU A 149 9.99 -6.22 -19.27
C GLU A 149 8.86 -7.22 -19.55
N PHE A 150 8.61 -8.16 -18.61
CA PHE A 150 7.58 -9.19 -18.77
C PHE A 150 6.23 -8.80 -18.16
N THR A 151 6.21 -8.01 -17.08
CA THR A 151 5.00 -7.79 -16.27
C THR A 151 4.52 -6.34 -16.28
N GLY A 152 5.35 -5.42 -16.75
CA GLY A 152 5.14 -4.00 -16.61
C GLY A 152 5.20 -3.52 -15.15
N ALA A 153 4.93 -2.24 -14.94
CA ALA A 153 4.90 -1.62 -13.61
C ALA A 153 3.84 -2.23 -12.67
N LEU A 154 2.75 -2.79 -13.22
CA LEU A 154 1.71 -3.44 -12.42
C LEU A 154 2.20 -4.73 -11.74
N GLY A 155 3.17 -5.44 -12.36
CA GLY A 155 3.87 -6.53 -11.68
C GLY A 155 4.63 -6.05 -10.46
N GLY A 156 5.29 -4.88 -10.55
CA GLY A 156 5.93 -4.22 -9.41
C GLY A 156 4.93 -3.87 -8.31
N SER A 157 3.76 -3.37 -8.68
CA SER A 157 2.68 -3.13 -7.72
C SER A 157 2.23 -4.41 -7.01
N LEU A 158 2.12 -5.52 -7.75
CA LEU A 158 1.82 -6.83 -7.16
C LEU A 158 2.92 -7.28 -6.19
N TRP A 159 4.18 -7.13 -6.57
CA TRP A 159 5.31 -7.45 -5.70
C TRP A 159 5.29 -6.64 -4.40
N ILE A 160 5.07 -5.33 -4.50
CA ILE A 160 4.94 -4.46 -3.32
C ILE A 160 3.81 -4.94 -2.41
N TRP A 161 2.63 -5.26 -2.97
CA TRP A 161 1.54 -5.77 -2.17
C TRP A 161 1.87 -7.13 -1.53
N ALA A 162 2.49 -8.05 -2.26
CA ALA A 162 2.87 -9.36 -1.72
C ALA A 162 3.82 -9.22 -0.53
N CYS A 163 4.85 -8.36 -0.63
CA CYS A 163 5.78 -8.08 0.46
C CYS A 163 5.10 -7.44 1.68
N ASN A 164 4.28 -6.42 1.47
CA ASN A 164 3.57 -5.73 2.55
C ASN A 164 2.60 -6.67 3.28
N LEU A 165 1.82 -7.46 2.53
CA LEU A 165 0.87 -8.40 3.12
C LEU A 165 1.57 -9.57 3.81
N GLY A 166 2.67 -10.06 3.25
CA GLY A 166 3.50 -11.10 3.86
C GLY A 166 4.08 -10.65 5.20
N LEU A 167 4.70 -9.47 5.24
CA LEU A 167 5.25 -8.90 6.45
C LEU A 167 4.16 -8.60 7.50
N PHE A 168 3.06 -7.98 7.07
CA PHE A 168 1.92 -7.72 7.96
C PHE A 168 1.37 -9.01 8.54
N GLY A 169 1.18 -10.05 7.72
CA GLY A 169 0.72 -11.37 8.17
C GLY A 169 1.65 -12.01 9.18
N LEU A 170 2.96 -11.91 8.96
CA LEU A 170 3.98 -12.38 9.91
C LEU A 170 3.90 -11.62 11.23
N MET A 171 3.81 -10.29 11.20
CA MET A 171 3.67 -9.46 12.41
C MET A 171 2.42 -9.82 13.20
N VAL A 172 1.29 -10.04 12.52
CA VAL A 172 0.05 -10.48 13.16
C VAL A 172 0.23 -11.85 13.80
N ALA A 173 0.81 -12.81 13.08
CA ALA A 173 1.03 -14.16 13.58
C ALA A 173 1.95 -14.19 14.82
N LEU A 174 2.94 -13.30 14.86
CA LEU A 174 3.80 -13.14 16.02
C LEU A 174 3.05 -12.51 17.20
N SER A 175 2.28 -11.45 16.96
CA SER A 175 1.56 -10.72 18.02
C SER A 175 0.45 -11.57 18.66
N ASP A 176 -0.26 -12.37 17.85
CA ASP A 176 -1.36 -13.22 18.32
C ASP A 176 -0.85 -14.58 18.86
N GLY A 177 0.46 -14.82 18.85
CA GLY A 177 1.07 -16.09 19.26
C GLY A 177 0.79 -17.27 18.32
N SER A 178 0.09 -17.04 17.21
CA SER A 178 -0.22 -18.12 16.25
C SER A 178 1.03 -18.67 15.56
N TRP A 179 2.06 -17.84 15.40
CA TRP A 179 3.36 -18.27 14.87
C TRP A 179 3.95 -19.43 15.67
N PHE A 180 3.81 -19.42 16.99
CA PHE A 180 4.35 -20.47 17.85
C PHE A 180 3.57 -21.79 17.75
N ARG A 181 2.33 -21.75 17.23
CA ARG A 181 1.50 -22.93 16.98
C ARG A 181 1.82 -23.63 15.67
N PHE A 182 2.50 -22.95 14.74
CA PHE A 182 2.92 -23.57 13.49
C PHE A 182 4.04 -24.59 13.75
N ASN A 183 4.00 -25.72 13.04
CA ASN A 183 5.10 -26.66 13.04
C ASN A 183 6.32 -26.09 12.29
N ALA A 184 7.49 -26.70 12.48
CA ALA A 184 8.74 -26.23 11.89
C ALA A 184 8.68 -26.12 10.35
N LYS A 185 7.98 -27.06 9.67
CA LYS A 185 7.80 -27.04 8.21
C LYS A 185 6.98 -25.83 7.76
N ALA A 186 5.88 -25.53 8.47
CA ALA A 186 5.05 -24.36 8.14
C ALA A 186 5.80 -23.03 8.38
N LYS A 187 6.60 -22.94 9.44
CA LYS A 187 7.46 -21.78 9.71
C LYS A 187 8.51 -21.59 8.61
N LEU A 188 9.17 -22.66 8.20
CA LEU A 188 10.17 -22.64 7.14
C LEU A 188 9.55 -22.27 5.79
N ALA A 189 8.37 -22.81 5.47
CA ALA A 189 7.64 -22.47 4.25
C ALA A 189 7.21 -21.00 4.23
N ALA A 190 6.71 -20.46 5.36
CA ALA A 190 6.33 -19.05 5.47
C ALA A 190 7.55 -18.13 5.33
N ALA A 191 8.66 -18.44 6.00
CA ALA A 191 9.89 -17.67 5.90
C ALA A 191 10.52 -17.76 4.50
N GLY A 192 10.59 -18.96 3.92
CA GLY A 192 11.10 -19.17 2.57
C GLY A 192 10.23 -18.50 1.51
N GLY A 193 8.91 -18.57 1.64
CA GLY A 193 7.98 -17.86 0.76
C GLY A 193 8.14 -16.35 0.84
N TYR A 194 8.34 -15.79 2.03
CA TYR A 194 8.58 -14.36 2.19
C TYR A 194 9.92 -13.93 1.58
N LEU A 195 11.00 -14.71 1.82
CA LEU A 195 12.32 -14.44 1.23
C LEU A 195 12.32 -14.58 -0.29
N ALA A 196 11.50 -15.47 -0.86
CA ALA A 196 11.37 -15.62 -2.30
C ALA A 196 10.59 -14.46 -2.97
N ILE A 197 9.83 -13.69 -2.20
CA ILE A 197 9.07 -12.53 -2.65
C ILE A 197 9.92 -11.24 -2.54
N LEU A 198 10.85 -11.18 -1.58
CA LEU A 198 11.81 -10.08 -1.44
C LEU A 198 12.92 -10.14 -2.50
#